data_46816b3c3cdf28214a2188be5aaf302e
#
_entry.id   46816b3c3cdf28214a2188be5aaf302e
#
_cell.length_a   1.000
_cell.length_b   1.000
_cell.length_c   1.000
_cell.angle_alpha   90.00
_cell.angle_beta   90.00
_cell.angle_gamma   90.00
#
_symmetry.space_group_name_H-M   'P 1'
#
loop_
_entity.id
_entity.type
_entity.pdbx_description
1 polymer ?
#
loop_
_entity_poly.entity_id
_entity_poly.type
_entity_poly.pdbx_seq_one_letter_code
_entity_poly.pdbx_strand_id
1 'polypeptide(L)'
;MWQAQVFTLYPDIFPGPLSKGLYGKAMSKNIWNLKVVNIRDAAEDKHKTVDDTPYGGGSGMLMKADVLAKSLDQNKNEGEKILYLSPRGKKFDQNYAKELSKEKSVSIICGHFEGVDERVLSTRNIEEVSIGDFILSGGESAAFVVIDSILRLLPGVLGNENSTLNESFENGLLEYPQFTKPQIWEEKAVPEVLLSGDHNKIKHWRLSQSEAITRVRRPDLWVKFRYLFF
;
A
#
# COMPACT_ATOMS: atom_id res chain seq x y z
N MET A 1 14.02 11.67 5.96
CA MET A 1 12.54 11.87 5.92
C MET A 1 12.03 11.31 4.62
N TRP A 2 11.09 10.37 4.67
CA TRP A 2 10.42 9.78 3.50
C TRP A 2 9.24 10.65 3.07
N GLN A 3 8.95 10.74 1.77
CA GLN A 3 7.87 11.58 1.26
C GLN A 3 6.89 10.77 0.40
N ALA A 4 5.59 10.85 0.74
CA ALA A 4 4.51 10.51 -0.17
C ALA A 4 4.08 11.77 -0.93
N GLN A 5 3.97 11.67 -2.26
CA GLN A 5 3.33 12.70 -3.06
C GLN A 5 2.11 12.10 -3.75
N VAL A 6 0.95 12.72 -3.60
CA VAL A 6 -0.31 12.20 -4.16
C VAL A 6 -0.88 13.20 -5.15
N PHE A 7 -1.13 12.74 -6.37
CA PHE A 7 -1.83 13.47 -7.42
C PHE A 7 -3.29 13.01 -7.43
N THR A 8 -4.22 13.90 -7.16
CA THR A 8 -5.64 13.57 -6.98
C THR A 8 -6.54 14.69 -7.51
N LEU A 9 -7.78 14.37 -7.79
CA LEU A 9 -8.86 15.34 -8.05
C LEU A 9 -9.56 15.80 -6.76
N TYR A 10 -9.29 15.15 -5.62
CA TYR A 10 -9.93 15.37 -4.32
C TYR A 10 -8.91 15.56 -3.21
N PRO A 11 -8.15 16.67 -3.20
CA PRO A 11 -7.08 16.89 -2.23
C PRO A 11 -7.54 16.87 -0.77
N ASP A 12 -8.79 17.25 -0.50
CA ASP A 12 -9.37 17.33 0.84
C ASP A 12 -9.56 15.96 1.52
N ILE A 13 -9.52 14.87 0.76
CA ILE A 13 -9.53 13.50 1.31
C ILE A 13 -8.25 13.24 2.14
N PHE A 14 -7.14 13.87 1.78
CA PHE A 14 -5.84 13.70 2.42
C PHE A 14 -5.58 14.76 3.50
N PRO A 15 -4.83 14.42 4.57
CA PRO A 15 -4.18 13.12 4.84
C PRO A 15 -5.11 12.04 5.40
N GLY A 16 -6.38 12.32 5.66
CA GLY A 16 -7.37 11.36 6.14
C GLY A 16 -6.87 10.54 7.35
N PRO A 17 -6.98 9.20 7.32
CA PRO A 17 -6.56 8.33 8.41
C PRO A 17 -5.06 8.42 8.72
N LEU A 18 -4.23 8.80 7.76
CA LEU A 18 -2.77 8.92 7.93
C LEU A 18 -2.38 10.05 8.88
N SER A 19 -3.30 10.97 9.22
CA SER A 19 -3.08 12.01 10.24
C SER A 19 -3.19 11.49 11.68
N LYS A 20 -3.61 10.26 11.89
CA LYS A 20 -3.94 9.70 13.22
C LYS A 20 -2.97 8.61 13.63
N GLY A 21 -3.03 8.25 14.92
CA GLY A 21 -2.31 7.12 15.48
C GLY A 21 -0.79 7.18 15.27
N LEU A 22 -0.22 6.09 14.79
CA LEU A 22 1.22 5.94 14.57
C LEU A 22 1.73 6.88 13.47
N TYR A 23 0.99 7.00 12.38
CA TYR A 23 1.40 7.78 11.21
C TYR A 23 1.37 9.28 11.49
N GLY A 24 0.34 9.78 12.20
CA GLY A 24 0.28 11.18 12.61
C GLY A 24 1.42 11.55 13.57
N LYS A 25 1.78 10.66 14.51
CA LYS A 25 2.95 10.84 15.38
C LYS A 25 4.27 10.82 14.61
N ALA A 26 4.41 9.94 13.62
CA ALA A 26 5.59 9.87 12.78
C ALA A 26 5.74 11.11 11.89
N MET A 27 4.63 11.64 11.37
CA MET A 27 4.59 12.88 10.61
C MET A 27 5.04 14.08 11.49
N SER A 28 4.53 14.19 12.72
CA SER A 28 4.93 15.26 13.65
C SER A 28 6.41 15.19 14.07
N LYS A 29 7.02 14.00 13.96
CA LYS A 29 8.47 13.79 14.20
C LYS A 29 9.31 13.93 12.93
N ASN A 30 8.74 14.37 11.81
CA ASN A 30 9.42 14.49 10.52
C ASN A 30 10.06 13.18 10.01
N ILE A 31 9.51 12.01 10.37
CA ILE A 31 9.94 10.71 9.81
C ILE A 31 9.46 10.60 8.37
N TRP A 32 8.24 11.05 8.12
CA TRP A 32 7.65 11.16 6.79
C TRP A 32 6.80 12.42 6.63
N ASN A 33 6.51 12.77 5.39
CA ASN A 33 5.56 13.83 5.06
C ASN A 33 4.68 13.45 3.87
N LEU A 34 3.61 14.22 3.69
CA LEU A 34 2.68 14.09 2.58
C LEU A 34 2.60 15.42 1.82
N LYS A 35 2.84 15.36 0.51
CA LYS A 35 2.53 16.43 -0.43
C LYS A 35 1.31 16.02 -1.25
N VAL A 36 0.28 16.83 -1.24
CA VAL A 36 -0.94 16.60 -2.04
C VAL A 36 -0.98 17.60 -3.18
N VAL A 37 -1.16 17.10 -4.40
CA VAL A 37 -1.22 17.90 -5.62
C VAL A 37 -2.62 17.76 -6.22
N ASN A 38 -3.33 18.87 -6.35
CA ASN A 38 -4.60 18.90 -7.06
C ASN A 38 -4.34 18.93 -8.58
N ILE A 39 -4.70 17.84 -9.26
CA ILE A 39 -4.51 17.73 -10.72
C ILE A 39 -5.24 18.86 -11.48
N ARG A 40 -6.39 19.34 -10.97
CA ARG A 40 -7.18 20.42 -11.58
C ARG A 40 -6.41 21.74 -11.72
N ASP A 41 -5.41 21.97 -10.85
CA ASP A 41 -4.67 23.22 -10.87
C ASP A 41 -3.80 23.38 -12.13
N ALA A 42 -3.50 22.27 -12.80
CA ALA A 42 -2.77 22.25 -14.06
C ALA A 42 -3.65 22.53 -15.29
N ALA A 43 -4.98 22.51 -15.16
CA ALA A 43 -5.88 22.82 -16.25
C ALA A 43 -5.90 24.34 -16.54
N GLU A 44 -5.83 24.72 -17.82
CA GLU A 44 -5.71 26.13 -18.26
C GLU A 44 -7.04 26.76 -18.62
N ASP A 45 -8.05 25.94 -18.92
CA ASP A 45 -9.37 26.41 -19.27
C ASP A 45 -10.10 27.00 -18.05
N LYS A 46 -11.09 27.88 -18.33
CA LYS A 46 -11.89 28.58 -17.30
C LYS A 46 -12.60 27.62 -16.34
N HIS A 47 -12.99 26.44 -16.81
CA HIS A 47 -13.76 25.45 -16.04
C HIS A 47 -12.90 24.42 -15.33
N LYS A 48 -11.57 24.50 -15.49
CA LYS A 48 -10.62 23.53 -14.90
C LYS A 48 -10.97 22.08 -15.27
N THR A 49 -11.24 21.85 -16.55
CA THR A 49 -11.66 20.57 -17.12
C THR A 49 -10.52 19.57 -17.09
N VAL A 50 -10.74 18.40 -16.47
CA VAL A 50 -9.70 17.37 -16.24
C VAL A 50 -9.95 16.09 -17.02
N ASP A 51 -11.11 15.96 -17.64
CA ASP A 51 -11.61 14.76 -18.32
C ASP A 51 -12.23 15.10 -19.67
N ASP A 52 -12.29 14.08 -20.54
CA ASP A 52 -12.92 14.20 -21.86
C ASP A 52 -13.39 12.81 -22.34
N THR A 53 -14.19 12.76 -23.39
CA THR A 53 -14.67 11.53 -24.00
C THR A 53 -13.54 10.72 -24.60
N PRO A 54 -13.49 9.38 -24.42
CA PRO A 54 -12.44 8.56 -25.02
C PRO A 54 -12.57 8.49 -26.54
N TYR A 55 -11.45 8.50 -27.26
CA TYR A 55 -11.44 8.15 -28.67
C TYR A 55 -11.95 6.74 -28.90
N GLY A 56 -12.71 6.54 -29.96
CA GLY A 56 -13.36 5.27 -30.27
C GLY A 56 -14.76 5.14 -29.66
N GLY A 57 -15.17 6.11 -28.85
CA GLY A 57 -16.48 6.07 -28.18
C GLY A 57 -16.49 5.15 -26.94
N GLY A 58 -17.64 4.99 -26.34
CA GLY A 58 -17.83 4.22 -25.11
C GLY A 58 -18.53 5.05 -24.04
N SER A 59 -18.91 4.40 -22.94
CA SER A 59 -19.45 5.07 -21.76
C SER A 59 -18.30 5.61 -20.90
N GLY A 60 -18.56 6.72 -20.21
CA GLY A 60 -17.61 7.32 -19.27
C GLY A 60 -16.67 8.34 -19.89
N MET A 61 -15.74 8.81 -19.07
CA MET A 61 -14.79 9.86 -19.39
C MET A 61 -13.37 9.35 -19.11
N LEU A 62 -12.37 10.00 -19.66
CA LEU A 62 -10.96 9.69 -19.45
C LEU A 62 -10.22 10.94 -18.96
N MET A 63 -9.32 10.80 -18.01
CA MET A 63 -8.49 11.90 -17.55
C MET A 63 -7.59 12.40 -18.69
N LYS A 64 -7.62 13.71 -18.94
CA LYS A 64 -6.92 14.37 -20.03
C LYS A 64 -5.41 14.26 -19.91
N ALA A 65 -4.76 13.92 -21.03
CA ALA A 65 -3.31 13.73 -21.10
C ALA A 65 -2.52 15.01 -20.76
N ASP A 66 -2.91 16.13 -21.35
CA ASP A 66 -2.27 17.43 -21.18
C ASP A 66 -2.28 17.93 -19.75
N VAL A 67 -3.44 17.81 -19.08
CA VAL A 67 -3.63 18.25 -17.70
C VAL A 67 -2.82 17.39 -16.73
N LEU A 68 -2.94 16.06 -16.84
CA LEU A 68 -2.21 15.15 -15.95
C LEU A 68 -0.69 15.27 -16.18
N ALA A 69 -0.26 15.29 -17.44
CA ALA A 69 1.13 15.44 -17.80
C ALA A 69 1.74 16.73 -17.24
N LYS A 70 1.05 17.85 -17.40
CA LYS A 70 1.48 19.16 -16.88
C LYS A 70 1.54 19.15 -15.34
N SER A 71 0.54 18.57 -14.69
CA SER A 71 0.54 18.43 -13.23
C SER A 71 1.75 17.65 -12.72
N LEU A 72 2.09 16.54 -13.38
CA LEU A 72 3.27 15.73 -13.06
C LEU A 72 4.55 16.52 -13.30
N ASP A 73 4.72 17.12 -14.48
CA ASP A 73 5.96 17.82 -14.88
C ASP A 73 6.27 19.01 -13.96
N GLN A 74 5.24 19.72 -13.48
CA GLN A 74 5.40 20.83 -12.54
C GLN A 74 5.75 20.42 -11.11
N ASN A 75 5.48 19.17 -10.73
CA ASN A 75 5.63 18.68 -9.36
C ASN A 75 6.60 17.50 -9.21
N LYS A 76 7.15 16.99 -10.30
CA LYS A 76 8.05 15.84 -10.30
C LYS A 76 9.36 16.14 -9.59
N ASN A 77 9.79 15.22 -8.74
CA ASN A 77 11.14 15.18 -8.20
C ASN A 77 12.04 14.33 -9.11
N GLU A 78 13.31 14.69 -9.22
CA GLU A 78 14.26 13.95 -10.06
C GLU A 78 14.50 12.54 -9.52
N GLY A 79 14.40 11.52 -10.37
CA GLY A 79 14.60 10.11 -10.01
C GLY A 79 13.47 9.46 -9.18
N GLU A 80 12.34 10.16 -8.99
CA GLU A 80 11.21 9.67 -8.20
C GLU A 80 10.45 8.55 -8.93
N LYS A 81 10.05 7.50 -8.18
CA LYS A 81 9.11 6.50 -8.67
C LYS A 81 7.70 7.07 -8.72
N ILE A 82 7.04 6.92 -9.86
CA ILE A 82 5.66 7.36 -10.08
C ILE A 82 4.80 6.13 -10.28
N LEU A 83 3.81 5.95 -9.41
CA LEU A 83 2.86 4.85 -9.44
C LEU A 83 1.49 5.35 -9.90
N TYR A 84 0.89 4.64 -10.82
CA TYR A 84 -0.52 4.79 -11.16
C TYR A 84 -1.31 3.60 -10.62
N LEU A 85 -2.30 3.87 -9.77
CA LEU A 85 -3.09 2.82 -9.15
C LEU A 85 -4.18 2.34 -10.10
N SER A 86 -4.02 1.13 -10.62
CA SER A 86 -4.85 0.56 -11.68
C SER A 86 -5.01 -0.95 -11.50
N PRO A 87 -6.19 -1.53 -11.76
CA PRO A 87 -6.37 -2.99 -11.75
C PRO A 87 -5.47 -3.73 -12.75
N ARG A 88 -4.99 -3.05 -13.80
CA ARG A 88 -4.11 -3.62 -14.84
C ARG A 88 -2.65 -3.76 -14.37
N GLY A 89 -2.32 -3.12 -13.26
CA GLY A 89 -0.94 -3.00 -12.79
C GLY A 89 -0.35 -4.25 -12.18
N LYS A 90 0.96 -4.21 -11.96
CA LYS A 90 1.69 -5.19 -11.16
C LYS A 90 1.09 -5.29 -9.76
N LYS A 91 0.94 -6.50 -9.25
CA LYS A 91 0.41 -6.71 -7.91
C LYS A 91 1.29 -6.07 -6.85
N PHE A 92 0.69 -5.22 -6.02
CA PHE A 92 1.30 -4.69 -4.82
C PHE A 92 1.34 -5.77 -3.73
N ASP A 93 2.52 -6.06 -3.22
CA ASP A 93 2.73 -7.00 -2.12
C ASP A 93 3.71 -6.45 -1.09
N GLN A 94 3.96 -7.23 -0.01
CA GLN A 94 4.86 -6.84 1.07
C GLN A 94 6.29 -6.58 0.60
N ASN A 95 6.79 -7.34 -0.37
CA ASN A 95 8.13 -7.14 -0.91
C ASN A 95 8.22 -5.80 -1.66
N TYR A 96 7.20 -5.49 -2.45
CA TYR A 96 7.18 -4.22 -3.15
C TYR A 96 7.02 -3.03 -2.19
N ALA A 97 6.23 -3.16 -1.11
CA ALA A 97 6.20 -2.15 -0.06
C ALA A 97 7.58 -1.93 0.58
N LYS A 98 8.36 -3.01 0.82
CA LYS A 98 9.74 -2.92 1.30
C LYS A 98 10.70 -2.25 0.32
N GLU A 99 10.54 -2.48 -0.97
CA GLU A 99 11.32 -1.77 -1.99
C GLU A 99 11.03 -0.26 -1.94
N LEU A 100 9.74 0.11 -1.94
CA LEU A 100 9.31 1.51 -1.92
C LEU A 100 9.67 2.23 -0.61
N SER A 101 9.74 1.52 0.51
CA SER A 101 10.17 2.11 1.80
C SER A 101 11.64 2.55 1.82
N LYS A 102 12.46 2.04 0.90
CA LYS A 102 13.89 2.41 0.75
C LYS A 102 14.09 3.62 -0.17
N GLU A 103 13.08 4.00 -0.93
CA GLU A 103 13.11 5.20 -1.77
C GLU A 103 13.11 6.46 -0.90
N LYS A 104 13.52 7.59 -1.45
CA LYS A 104 13.39 8.89 -0.77
C LYS A 104 11.97 9.43 -0.82
N SER A 105 11.31 9.19 -1.94
CA SER A 105 9.93 9.62 -2.21
C SER A 105 9.24 8.69 -3.19
N VAL A 106 7.91 8.67 -3.11
CA VAL A 106 7.04 7.95 -4.04
C VAL A 106 5.88 8.86 -4.42
N SER A 107 5.69 9.06 -5.72
CA SER A 107 4.53 9.74 -6.28
C SER A 107 3.44 8.74 -6.63
N ILE A 108 2.20 9.04 -6.26
CA ILE A 108 1.04 8.18 -6.50
C ILE A 108 -0.03 8.97 -7.24
N ILE A 109 -0.47 8.46 -8.38
CA ILE A 109 -1.55 9.01 -9.18
C ILE A 109 -2.84 8.28 -8.81
N CYS A 110 -3.82 9.02 -8.31
CA CYS A 110 -5.18 8.56 -8.06
C CYS A 110 -6.01 8.80 -9.32
N GLY A 111 -6.25 7.75 -10.09
CA GLY A 111 -7.09 7.81 -11.29
C GLY A 111 -8.56 7.88 -10.95
N HIS A 112 -9.33 8.46 -11.85
CA HIS A 112 -10.80 8.54 -11.81
C HIS A 112 -11.40 8.21 -13.17
N PHE A 113 -12.73 8.13 -13.22
CA PHE A 113 -13.48 7.81 -14.44
C PHE A 113 -13.08 6.45 -15.00
N GLU A 114 -12.88 6.35 -16.32
CA GLU A 114 -12.38 5.14 -17.00
C GLU A 114 -10.84 5.01 -16.97
N GLY A 115 -10.17 5.93 -16.27
CA GLY A 115 -8.72 5.94 -16.10
C GLY A 115 -8.02 7.16 -16.70
N VAL A 116 -6.76 6.98 -17.07
CA VAL A 116 -5.89 8.04 -17.62
C VAL A 116 -5.50 7.72 -19.07
N ASP A 117 -5.19 8.75 -19.84
CA ASP A 117 -4.71 8.58 -21.21
C ASP A 117 -3.39 7.79 -21.22
N GLU A 118 -3.35 6.70 -21.97
CA GLU A 118 -2.23 5.75 -22.06
C GLU A 118 -0.90 6.41 -22.46
N ARG A 119 -0.96 7.49 -23.23
CA ARG A 119 0.23 8.24 -23.67
C ARG A 119 0.98 8.88 -22.50
N VAL A 120 0.28 9.24 -21.42
CA VAL A 120 0.92 9.78 -20.22
C VAL A 120 1.72 8.71 -19.50
N LEU A 121 1.14 7.50 -19.36
CA LEU A 121 1.80 6.39 -18.69
C LEU A 121 3.11 6.02 -19.39
N SER A 122 3.07 5.86 -20.72
CA SER A 122 4.22 5.44 -21.51
C SER A 122 5.33 6.50 -21.61
N THR A 123 4.96 7.79 -21.71
CA THR A 123 5.95 8.86 -21.91
C THR A 123 6.64 9.34 -20.64
N ARG A 124 6.11 9.00 -19.45
CA ARG A 124 6.66 9.46 -18.15
C ARG A 124 7.17 8.33 -17.26
N ASN A 125 7.31 7.13 -17.82
CA ASN A 125 7.78 5.94 -17.08
C ASN A 125 6.99 5.72 -15.78
N ILE A 126 5.66 5.75 -15.89
CA ILE A 126 4.74 5.54 -14.77
C ILE A 126 4.50 4.03 -14.65
N GLU A 127 4.70 3.50 -13.45
CA GLU A 127 4.44 2.09 -13.15
C GLU A 127 2.98 1.90 -12.73
N GLU A 128 2.25 1.03 -13.43
CA GLU A 128 0.91 0.63 -13.01
C GLU A 128 0.97 -0.39 -11.88
N VAL A 129 0.18 -0.15 -10.82
CA VAL A 129 0.18 -0.97 -9.60
C VAL A 129 -1.23 -1.30 -9.18
N SER A 130 -1.50 -2.59 -8.94
CA SER A 130 -2.79 -3.10 -8.47
C SER A 130 -2.73 -3.54 -7.01
N ILE A 131 -3.70 -3.12 -6.20
CA ILE A 131 -3.86 -3.57 -4.82
C ILE A 131 -4.76 -4.81 -4.68
N GLY A 132 -5.27 -5.35 -5.78
CA GLY A 132 -6.12 -6.55 -5.79
C GLY A 132 -7.11 -6.57 -6.95
N ASP A 133 -7.79 -7.71 -7.09
CA ASP A 133 -8.70 -8.00 -8.20
C ASP A 133 -10.13 -7.49 -7.88
N PHE A 134 -10.28 -6.17 -7.77
CA PHE A 134 -11.54 -5.48 -7.55
C PHE A 134 -11.47 -4.05 -8.09
N ILE A 135 -12.63 -3.45 -8.33
CA ILE A 135 -12.74 -2.09 -8.88
C ILE A 135 -13.13 -1.11 -7.78
N LEU A 136 -12.46 0.04 -7.76
CA LEU A 136 -12.74 1.18 -6.91
C LEU A 136 -13.26 2.35 -7.76
N SER A 137 -14.00 3.28 -7.13
CA SER A 137 -14.49 4.50 -7.80
C SER A 137 -13.40 5.52 -8.09
N GLY A 138 -12.26 5.41 -7.42
CA GLY A 138 -11.08 6.29 -7.57
C GLY A 138 -9.86 5.71 -6.87
N GLY A 139 -8.70 6.28 -7.13
CA GLY A 139 -7.42 5.78 -6.63
C GLY A 139 -7.10 6.13 -5.17
N GLU A 140 -7.86 7.02 -4.53
CA GLU A 140 -7.52 7.54 -3.19
C GLU A 140 -7.51 6.45 -2.12
N SER A 141 -8.52 5.56 -2.12
CA SER A 141 -8.57 4.43 -1.18
C SER A 141 -7.37 3.49 -1.37
N ALA A 142 -6.99 3.23 -2.61
CA ALA A 142 -5.80 2.43 -2.92
C ALA A 142 -4.50 3.13 -2.50
N ALA A 143 -4.42 4.46 -2.65
CA ALA A 143 -3.28 5.26 -2.20
C ALA A 143 -3.09 5.15 -0.68
N PHE A 144 -4.16 5.17 0.11
CA PHE A 144 -4.06 4.94 1.56
C PHE A 144 -3.48 3.56 1.88
N VAL A 145 -3.92 2.50 1.19
CA VAL A 145 -3.40 1.14 1.40
C VAL A 145 -1.90 1.08 1.08
N VAL A 146 -1.48 1.64 -0.04
CA VAL A 146 -0.07 1.66 -0.46
C VAL A 146 0.79 2.46 0.54
N ILE A 147 0.37 3.68 0.88
CA ILE A 147 1.12 4.54 1.81
C ILE A 147 1.20 3.91 3.19
N ASP A 148 0.09 3.39 3.74
CA ASP A 148 0.05 2.70 5.04
C ASP A 148 1.06 1.54 5.08
N SER A 149 1.03 0.67 4.06
CA SER A 149 1.92 -0.48 3.94
C SER A 149 3.40 -0.08 3.92
N ILE A 150 3.74 1.06 3.32
CA ILE A 150 5.11 1.59 3.27
C ILE A 150 5.50 2.22 4.60
N LEU A 151 4.63 3.07 5.16
CA LEU A 151 4.94 3.85 6.37
C LEU A 151 5.29 2.97 7.57
N ARG A 152 4.60 1.84 7.75
CA ARG A 152 4.89 0.93 8.86
C ARG A 152 6.26 0.24 8.78
N LEU A 153 6.91 0.29 7.60
CA LEU A 153 8.24 -0.26 7.36
C LEU A 153 9.36 0.78 7.58
N LEU A 154 9.00 2.05 7.75
CA LEU A 154 9.98 3.09 7.98
C LEU A 154 10.52 3.01 9.42
N PRO A 155 11.85 3.15 9.61
CA PRO A 155 12.44 3.19 10.94
C PRO A 155 11.82 4.27 11.84
N GLY A 156 11.48 3.89 13.07
CA GLY A 156 10.92 4.80 14.07
C GLY A 156 9.41 5.08 13.95
N VAL A 157 8.69 4.48 12.99
CA VAL A 157 7.22 4.54 12.90
C VAL A 157 6.60 3.56 13.87
N LEU A 158 7.02 2.30 13.85
CA LEU A 158 6.60 1.31 14.83
C LEU A 158 7.42 1.42 16.11
N GLY A 159 6.77 1.25 17.27
CA GLY A 159 7.43 1.37 18.57
C GLY A 159 8.42 0.23 18.89
N ASN A 160 8.30 -0.90 18.21
CA ASN A 160 9.20 -2.04 18.31
C ASN A 160 9.55 -2.54 16.90
N GLU A 161 10.79 -2.37 16.49
CA GLU A 161 11.28 -2.79 15.17
C GLU A 161 11.21 -4.31 14.96
N ASN A 162 11.24 -5.09 16.05
CA ASN A 162 11.09 -6.53 15.97
C ASN A 162 9.64 -7.00 15.73
N SER A 163 8.66 -6.09 15.81
CA SER A 163 7.25 -6.45 15.61
C SER A 163 6.95 -6.93 14.19
N THR A 164 7.74 -6.50 13.22
CA THR A 164 7.59 -6.89 11.81
C THR A 164 8.18 -8.26 11.48
N LEU A 165 9.11 -8.78 12.31
CA LEU A 165 9.88 -10.00 12.01
C LEU A 165 9.04 -11.28 11.96
N ASN A 166 7.89 -11.31 12.63
CA ASN A 166 7.02 -12.50 12.72
C ASN A 166 5.64 -12.28 12.05
N GLU A 167 5.48 -11.20 11.31
CA GLU A 167 4.23 -10.92 10.62
C GLU A 167 4.03 -11.81 9.38
N SER A 168 2.78 -11.88 8.94
CA SER A 168 2.45 -12.56 7.67
C SER A 168 3.31 -12.04 6.53
N PHE A 169 3.76 -12.96 5.67
CA PHE A 169 4.59 -12.73 4.47
C PHE A 169 6.10 -12.54 4.72
N GLU A 170 6.57 -12.26 5.94
CA GLU A 170 7.99 -12.05 6.22
C GLU A 170 8.84 -13.28 5.86
N ASN A 171 8.38 -14.46 6.29
CA ASN A 171 9.04 -15.74 6.03
C ASN A 171 8.28 -16.60 5.01
N GLY A 172 7.45 -15.96 4.16
CA GLY A 172 6.62 -16.65 3.18
C GLY A 172 5.40 -17.37 3.76
N LEU A 173 5.16 -17.27 5.07
CA LEU A 173 4.04 -17.88 5.78
C LEU A 173 3.04 -16.80 6.26
N LEU A 174 1.83 -17.23 6.59
CA LEU A 174 0.91 -16.44 7.42
C LEU A 174 1.32 -16.51 8.89
N GLU A 175 1.03 -15.46 9.63
CA GLU A 175 1.27 -15.41 11.08
C GLU A 175 0.41 -16.46 11.81
N TYR A 176 0.96 -16.97 12.92
CA TYR A 176 0.27 -17.89 13.82
C TYR A 176 -0.86 -17.19 14.59
N PRO A 177 -1.82 -17.94 15.18
CA PRO A 177 -2.91 -17.35 15.94
C PRO A 177 -2.40 -16.73 17.25
N GLN A 178 -2.87 -15.53 17.55
CA GLN A 178 -2.55 -14.78 18.75
C GLN A 178 -3.63 -14.96 19.81
N PHE A 179 -3.20 -14.98 21.09
CA PHE A 179 -4.09 -15.11 22.25
C PHE A 179 -3.80 -14.02 23.27
N THR A 180 -4.83 -13.55 23.96
CA THR A 180 -4.74 -12.55 25.02
C THR A 180 -5.63 -12.95 26.22
N LYS A 181 -5.62 -12.15 27.25
CA LYS A 181 -6.49 -12.34 28.45
C LYS A 181 -7.97 -12.15 28.09
N PRO A 182 -8.88 -12.88 28.75
CA PRO A 182 -8.64 -13.86 29.82
C PRO A 182 -8.10 -15.19 29.32
N GLN A 183 -7.48 -16.01 30.20
CA GLN A 183 -6.91 -17.32 29.86
C GLN A 183 -7.96 -18.32 29.38
N ILE A 184 -9.17 -18.23 29.88
CA ILE A 184 -10.32 -19.02 29.42
C ILE A 184 -11.41 -18.04 29.00
N TRP A 185 -11.90 -18.19 27.78
CA TRP A 185 -12.99 -17.40 27.22
C TRP A 185 -13.97 -18.32 26.50
N GLU A 186 -15.26 -18.30 26.89
CA GLU A 186 -16.30 -19.17 26.34
C GLU A 186 -15.86 -20.65 26.28
N GLU A 187 -15.39 -21.18 27.41
CA GLU A 187 -14.89 -22.56 27.58
C GLU A 187 -13.66 -22.93 26.75
N LYS A 188 -13.08 -21.97 26.00
CA LYS A 188 -11.87 -22.17 25.23
C LYS A 188 -10.66 -21.62 25.96
N ALA A 189 -9.71 -22.49 26.26
CA ALA A 189 -8.48 -22.10 26.94
C ALA A 189 -7.39 -21.68 25.94
N VAL A 190 -6.50 -20.79 26.41
CA VAL A 190 -5.22 -20.53 25.72
C VAL A 190 -4.38 -21.82 25.70
N PRO A 191 -3.73 -22.18 24.58
CA PRO A 191 -2.87 -23.35 24.52
C PRO A 191 -1.81 -23.37 25.65
N GLU A 192 -1.69 -24.48 26.37
CA GLU A 192 -0.78 -24.62 27.53
C GLU A 192 0.68 -24.29 27.20
N VAL A 193 1.12 -24.63 25.98
CA VAL A 193 2.47 -24.32 25.52
C VAL A 193 2.80 -22.83 25.61
N LEU A 194 1.81 -21.95 25.38
CA LEU A 194 1.98 -20.49 25.43
C LEU A 194 2.10 -19.98 26.88
N LEU A 195 1.68 -20.78 27.85
CA LEU A 195 1.75 -20.49 29.29
C LEU A 195 2.99 -21.09 29.96
N SER A 196 3.73 -21.96 29.25
CA SER A 196 4.83 -22.73 29.80
C SER A 196 6.08 -21.93 30.16
N GLY A 197 6.26 -20.74 29.61
CA GLY A 197 7.51 -19.98 29.72
C GLY A 197 8.70 -20.57 28.93
N ASP A 198 8.52 -21.72 28.27
CA ASP A 198 9.56 -22.37 27.45
C ASP A 198 9.59 -21.72 26.04
N HIS A 199 10.48 -20.79 25.85
CA HIS A 199 10.62 -20.04 24.59
C HIS A 199 10.85 -20.93 23.37
N ASN A 200 11.55 -22.06 23.52
CA ASN A 200 11.81 -22.98 22.41
C ASN A 200 10.52 -23.73 22.02
N LYS A 201 9.77 -24.24 22.98
CA LYS A 201 8.48 -24.89 22.70
C LYS A 201 7.47 -23.91 22.10
N ILE A 202 7.43 -22.68 22.61
CA ILE A 202 6.59 -21.62 22.06
C ILE A 202 6.97 -21.32 20.62
N LYS A 203 8.25 -21.18 20.29
CA LYS A 203 8.74 -20.93 18.92
C LYS A 203 8.35 -22.06 17.96
N HIS A 204 8.53 -23.31 18.35
CA HIS A 204 8.14 -24.46 17.53
C HIS A 204 6.62 -24.52 17.31
N TRP A 205 5.85 -24.29 18.37
CA TRP A 205 4.40 -24.24 18.26
C TRP A 205 3.94 -23.14 17.29
N ARG A 206 4.46 -21.92 17.43
CA ARG A 206 4.16 -20.80 16.51
C ARG A 206 4.45 -21.15 15.07
N LEU A 207 5.61 -21.72 14.78
CA LEU A 207 5.97 -22.14 13.43
C LEU A 207 5.00 -23.19 12.89
N SER A 208 4.71 -24.23 13.66
CA SER A 208 3.77 -25.28 13.23
C SER A 208 2.37 -24.74 12.94
N GLN A 209 1.89 -23.72 13.73
CA GLN A 209 0.61 -23.07 13.48
C GLN A 209 0.66 -22.21 12.20
N SER A 210 1.74 -21.47 11.96
CA SER A 210 1.93 -20.71 10.74
C SER A 210 1.91 -21.60 9.51
N GLU A 211 2.60 -22.71 9.53
CA GLU A 211 2.62 -23.72 8.46
C GLU A 211 1.22 -24.30 8.21
N ALA A 212 0.53 -24.73 9.27
CA ALA A 212 -0.81 -25.31 9.17
C ALA A 212 -1.82 -24.32 8.58
N ILE A 213 -1.84 -23.09 9.07
CA ILE A 213 -2.75 -22.03 8.60
C ILE A 213 -2.42 -21.67 7.15
N THR A 214 -1.15 -21.52 6.81
CA THR A 214 -0.74 -21.15 5.46
C THR A 214 -1.13 -22.24 4.46
N ARG A 215 -0.89 -23.50 4.80
CA ARG A 215 -1.26 -24.65 3.97
C ARG A 215 -2.75 -24.67 3.61
N VAL A 216 -3.60 -24.33 4.58
CA VAL A 216 -5.07 -24.37 4.40
C VAL A 216 -5.61 -23.12 3.73
N ARG A 217 -5.15 -21.93 4.17
CA ARG A 217 -5.75 -20.65 3.75
C ARG A 217 -5.07 -20.02 2.54
N ARG A 218 -3.80 -20.29 2.34
CA ARG A 218 -2.98 -19.72 1.27
C ARG A 218 -2.07 -20.79 0.66
N PRO A 219 -2.67 -21.79 -0.05
CA PRO A 219 -1.91 -22.87 -0.69
C PRO A 219 -0.87 -22.35 -1.69
N ASP A 220 -1.11 -21.19 -2.31
CA ASP A 220 -0.17 -20.50 -3.18
C ASP A 220 1.12 -20.10 -2.46
N LEU A 221 1.02 -19.56 -1.24
CA LEU A 221 2.16 -19.22 -0.40
C LEU A 221 2.86 -20.48 0.13
N TRP A 222 2.08 -21.50 0.50
CA TRP A 222 2.62 -22.76 0.98
C TRP A 222 3.50 -23.45 -0.06
N VAL A 223 3.07 -23.48 -1.32
CA VAL A 223 3.86 -24.03 -2.42
C VAL A 223 5.18 -23.26 -2.56
N LYS A 224 5.13 -21.92 -2.59
CA LYS A 224 6.34 -21.08 -2.66
C LYS A 224 7.29 -21.33 -1.49
N PHE A 225 6.75 -21.36 -0.27
CA PHE A 225 7.54 -21.62 0.94
C PHE A 225 8.29 -22.96 0.85
N ARG A 226 7.60 -24.02 0.43
CA ARG A 226 8.22 -25.34 0.26
C ARG A 226 9.33 -25.36 -0.79
N TYR A 227 9.19 -24.64 -1.89
CA TYR A 227 10.25 -24.54 -2.91
C TYR A 227 11.49 -23.79 -2.44
N LEU A 228 11.37 -22.91 -1.45
CA LEU A 228 12.49 -22.12 -0.93
C LEU A 228 13.27 -22.84 0.19
N PHE A 229 12.62 -23.75 0.92
CA PHE A 229 13.17 -24.33 2.15
C PHE A 229 13.28 -25.86 2.14
N PHE A 230 12.79 -26.53 1.11
CA PHE A 230 12.86 -27.99 0.90
C PHE A 230 13.17 -28.35 -0.56
#